data_48862d993d7a6013a160cdb0267dc1b8
#
_entry.id   48862d993d7a6013a160cdb0267dc1b8
#
_cell.length_a   1.000
_cell.length_b   1.000
_cell.length_c   1.000
_cell.angle_alpha   90.00
_cell.angle_beta   90.00
_cell.angle_gamma   90.00
#
_symmetry.space_group_name_H-M   'P 1'
#
loop_
_entity.id
_entity.type
_entity.pdbx_description
1 polymer ?
#
loop_
_entity_poly.entity_id
_entity_poly.type
_entity_poly.pdbx_seq_one_letter_code
_entity_poly.pdbx_strand_id
1 'polypeptide(L)'
;GATPDYIPTKDVLALYSADDMRLPVFFTSVDVTTTTGSTGRVKCLNKYNKAGVIYQYMTSQDEYAEFAHEPKVFRLPEMYLISAEAYALQETPNMTRASKRLNDLRKKRIANLRTSTYTNPEDLMAELRKERLREFIGDGMRLFDLKRWGLGVKRGVPQQRDLCSTPGS
;
A
#
# COMPACT_ATOMS: atom_id res chain seq x y z
N GLY A 1 3.82 -25.74 -1.70
CA GLY A 1 3.56 -24.34 -2.06
C GLY A 1 3.20 -23.54 -0.84
N ALA A 2 3.21 -22.21 -0.95
CA ALA A 2 2.87 -21.32 0.14
C ALA A 2 1.37 -21.13 0.28
N THR A 3 0.95 -20.84 1.49
CA THR A 3 -0.39 -20.40 1.84
C THR A 3 -0.29 -19.07 2.57
N PRO A 4 -0.04 -17.94 1.86
CA PRO A 4 0.03 -16.65 2.51
C PRO A 4 -1.34 -16.26 3.07
N ASP A 5 -1.38 -15.77 4.32
CA ASP A 5 -2.62 -15.35 4.99
C ASP A 5 -3.25 -14.11 4.34
N TYR A 6 -2.42 -13.23 3.78
CA TYR A 6 -2.85 -11.96 3.19
C TYR A 6 -2.22 -11.73 1.83
N ILE A 7 -3.07 -11.54 0.83
CA ILE A 7 -2.66 -11.25 -0.54
C ILE A 7 -3.28 -9.91 -0.95
N PRO A 8 -2.47 -8.94 -1.44
CA PRO A 8 -2.99 -7.68 -1.96
C PRO A 8 -3.97 -7.92 -3.10
N THR A 9 -5.03 -7.12 -3.17
CA THR A 9 -6.01 -7.19 -4.26
C THR A 9 -5.46 -6.63 -5.56
N LYS A 10 -6.08 -6.98 -6.71
CA LYS A 10 -5.73 -6.38 -8.02
C LYS A 10 -5.82 -4.86 -8.00
N ASP A 11 -6.85 -4.32 -7.36
CA ASP A 11 -7.09 -2.88 -7.29
C ASP A 11 -5.96 -2.16 -6.55
N VAL A 12 -5.44 -2.76 -5.48
CA VAL A 12 -4.30 -2.22 -4.74
C VAL A 12 -3.03 -2.25 -5.59
N LEU A 13 -2.77 -3.34 -6.28
CA LEU A 13 -1.59 -3.45 -7.16
C LEU A 13 -1.68 -2.48 -8.35
N ALA A 14 -2.87 -2.24 -8.89
CA ALA A 14 -3.10 -1.30 -9.98
C ALA A 14 -2.87 0.18 -9.60
N LEU A 15 -2.75 0.50 -8.31
CA LEU A 15 -2.38 1.84 -7.87
C LEU A 15 -0.92 2.19 -8.17
N TYR A 16 -0.06 1.20 -8.35
CA TYR A 16 1.36 1.40 -8.63
C TYR A 16 1.61 1.36 -10.14
N SER A 17 2.17 2.44 -10.68
CA SER A 17 2.63 2.45 -12.07
C SER A 17 3.90 1.59 -12.24
N ALA A 18 4.25 1.29 -13.48
CA ALA A 18 5.51 0.59 -13.78
C ALA A 18 6.75 1.36 -13.31
N ASP A 19 6.67 2.69 -13.26
CA ASP A 19 7.73 3.57 -12.79
C ASP A 19 7.74 3.76 -11.26
N ASP A 20 6.80 3.15 -10.53
CA ASP A 20 6.75 3.25 -9.07
C ASP A 20 7.79 2.30 -8.45
N MET A 21 8.83 2.88 -7.88
CA MET A 21 9.95 2.16 -7.27
C MET A 21 9.53 1.31 -6.05
N ARG A 22 8.36 1.57 -5.47
CA ARG A 22 7.81 0.76 -4.37
C ARG A 22 7.30 -0.59 -4.85
N LEU A 23 6.87 -0.70 -6.10
CA LEU A 23 6.27 -1.94 -6.63
C LEU A 23 7.21 -3.15 -6.48
N PRO A 24 8.47 -3.11 -6.93
CA PRO A 24 9.41 -4.23 -6.75
C PRO A 24 9.94 -4.37 -5.31
N VAL A 25 9.86 -3.31 -4.49
CA VAL A 25 10.36 -3.32 -3.12
C VAL A 25 9.30 -3.80 -2.13
N PHE A 26 8.04 -3.38 -2.32
CA PHE A 26 6.96 -3.71 -1.41
C PHE A 26 6.31 -5.06 -1.69
N PHE A 27 6.51 -5.61 -2.88
CA PHE A 27 5.85 -6.83 -3.29
C PHE A 27 6.84 -7.82 -3.91
N THR A 28 6.64 -9.09 -3.60
CA THR A 28 7.34 -10.21 -4.25
C THR A 28 6.34 -11.16 -4.88
N SER A 29 6.75 -11.86 -5.93
CA SER A 29 5.93 -12.90 -6.56
C SER A 29 6.21 -14.24 -5.91
N VAL A 30 5.16 -14.93 -5.50
CA VAL A 30 5.23 -16.21 -4.80
C VAL A 30 4.36 -17.23 -5.52
N ASP A 31 4.89 -18.44 -5.68
CA ASP A 31 4.12 -19.58 -6.17
C ASP A 31 3.32 -20.17 -4.99
N VAL A 32 2.02 -20.20 -5.15
CA VAL A 32 1.08 -20.66 -4.12
C VAL A 32 0.37 -21.93 -4.57
N THR A 33 0.04 -22.77 -3.60
CA THR A 33 -0.79 -23.95 -3.81
C THR A 33 -1.90 -23.94 -2.79
N THR A 34 -3.14 -24.03 -3.24
CA THR A 34 -4.30 -24.11 -2.35
C THR A 34 -4.42 -25.51 -1.72
N THR A 35 -5.21 -25.61 -0.68
CA THR A 35 -5.56 -26.89 -0.05
C THR A 35 -6.28 -27.84 -1.02
N THR A 36 -6.92 -27.30 -2.07
CA THR A 36 -7.59 -28.05 -3.13
C THR A 36 -6.66 -28.45 -4.28
N GLY A 37 -5.36 -28.11 -4.18
CA GLY A 37 -4.35 -28.45 -5.18
C GLY A 37 -4.21 -27.48 -6.36
N SER A 38 -4.99 -26.39 -6.39
CA SER A 38 -4.81 -25.35 -7.41
C SER A 38 -3.50 -24.59 -7.17
N THR A 39 -2.72 -24.40 -8.24
CA THR A 39 -1.44 -23.68 -8.19
C THR A 39 -1.48 -22.41 -9.01
N GLY A 40 -0.69 -21.42 -8.61
CA GLY A 40 -0.56 -20.17 -9.37
C GLY A 40 0.45 -19.23 -8.73
N ARG A 41 0.67 -18.08 -9.37
CA ARG A 41 1.64 -17.10 -8.94
C ARG A 41 0.94 -15.79 -8.55
N VAL A 42 1.16 -15.33 -7.33
CA VAL A 42 0.58 -14.10 -6.79
C VAL A 42 1.65 -13.17 -6.25
N LYS A 43 1.34 -11.89 -6.16
CA LYS A 43 2.17 -10.91 -5.47
C LYS A 43 1.77 -10.85 -4.00
N CYS A 44 2.74 -11.04 -3.12
CA CYS A 44 2.59 -10.91 -1.68
C CYS A 44 3.33 -9.67 -1.17
N LEU A 45 2.91 -9.14 -0.03
CA LEU A 45 3.57 -8.02 0.61
C LEU A 45 4.95 -8.45 1.12
N ASN A 46 5.99 -7.64 0.81
CA ASN A 46 7.39 -7.89 1.18
C ASN A 46 8.06 -6.61 1.73
N LYS A 47 7.29 -5.65 2.16
CA LYS A 47 7.75 -4.30 2.51
C LYS A 47 8.77 -4.25 3.65
N TYR A 48 8.68 -5.16 4.59
CA TYR A 48 9.53 -5.21 5.79
C TYR A 48 10.28 -6.51 5.92
N ASN A 49 10.68 -7.05 4.81
CA ASN A 49 11.47 -8.25 4.83
C ASN A 49 12.89 -7.95 5.39
N LYS A 50 13.41 -8.87 6.18
CA LYS A 50 14.74 -8.77 6.76
C LYS A 50 15.78 -9.29 5.75
N ALA A 51 16.73 -8.42 5.38
CA ALA A 51 17.95 -8.83 4.68
C ALA A 51 17.76 -9.65 3.38
N GLY A 52 16.78 -9.31 2.55
CA GLY A 52 16.61 -9.96 1.26
C GLY A 52 16.00 -11.36 1.32
N VAL A 53 15.59 -11.83 2.48
CA VAL A 53 14.81 -13.06 2.58
C VAL A 53 13.43 -12.80 1.97
N ILE A 54 13.21 -13.38 0.83
CA ILE A 54 11.87 -13.48 0.23
C ILE A 54 11.02 -14.26 1.22
N TYR A 55 9.80 -13.84 1.40
CA TYR A 55 8.75 -14.49 2.16
C TYR A 55 8.83 -16.01 1.94
N GLN A 56 9.66 -16.66 2.71
CA GLN A 56 9.75 -18.10 2.72
C GLN A 56 8.83 -18.63 3.82
N TYR A 57 8.12 -19.62 3.49
CA TYR A 57 7.10 -20.29 4.26
C TYR A 57 7.52 -20.52 5.71
N MET A 58 6.75 -19.98 6.61
CA MET A 58 6.85 -20.34 7.99
C MET A 58 6.38 -21.77 8.21
N THR A 59 7.31 -22.71 8.26
CA THR A 59 7.03 -24.10 8.58
C THR A 59 7.35 -24.44 10.03
N SER A 60 8.01 -23.53 10.76
CA SER A 60 8.36 -23.67 12.17
C SER A 60 8.19 -22.36 12.95
N GLN A 61 8.12 -22.45 14.29
CA GLN A 61 8.05 -21.27 15.15
C GLN A 61 9.29 -20.39 15.07
N ASP A 62 10.45 -20.94 14.75
CA ASP A 62 11.70 -20.19 14.64
C ASP A 62 11.71 -19.23 13.45
N GLU A 63 10.94 -19.54 12.42
CA GLU A 63 10.78 -18.67 11.24
C GLU A 63 10.01 -17.38 11.54
N TYR A 64 9.19 -17.36 12.59
CA TYR A 64 8.48 -16.14 13.04
C TYR A 64 9.43 -15.05 13.53
N ALA A 65 10.62 -15.43 14.01
CA ALA A 65 11.62 -14.47 14.48
C ALA A 65 12.14 -13.57 13.36
N GLU A 66 12.07 -14.00 12.10
CA GLU A 66 12.53 -13.22 10.95
C GLU A 66 11.61 -12.04 10.62
N PHE A 67 10.37 -12.07 11.08
CA PHE A 67 9.42 -10.96 10.95
C PHE A 67 9.42 -10.02 12.16
N ALA A 68 10.25 -10.30 13.16
CA ALA A 68 10.42 -9.44 14.31
C ALA A 68 11.23 -8.19 13.93
N HIS A 69 10.55 -7.16 13.47
CA HIS A 69 11.13 -5.83 13.35
C HIS A 69 10.35 -4.81 14.15
N GLU A 70 11.08 -3.79 14.57
CA GLU A 70 10.47 -2.67 15.28
C GLU A 70 9.42 -1.99 14.40
N PRO A 71 8.20 -1.75 14.91
CA PRO A 71 7.19 -1.01 14.19
C PRO A 71 7.69 0.40 13.84
N LYS A 72 7.55 0.79 12.59
CA LYS A 72 7.87 2.15 12.15
C LYS A 72 6.70 3.09 12.45
N VAL A 73 6.58 3.52 13.72
CA VAL A 73 5.46 4.32 14.21
C VAL A 73 5.35 5.67 13.48
N PHE A 74 6.49 6.31 13.25
CA PHE A 74 6.56 7.59 12.54
C PHE A 74 7.50 7.51 11.35
N ARG A 75 7.02 7.95 10.20
CA ARG A 75 7.83 8.03 8.98
C ARG A 75 7.66 9.38 8.31
N LEU A 76 8.75 9.92 7.78
CA LEU A 76 8.74 11.21 7.06
C LEU A 76 7.68 11.31 5.95
N PRO A 77 7.39 10.27 5.15
CA PRO A 77 6.30 10.31 4.18
C PRO A 77 4.95 10.71 4.76
N GLU A 78 4.67 10.35 6.00
CA GLU A 78 3.41 10.72 6.66
C GLU A 78 3.32 12.23 6.88
N MET A 79 4.43 12.87 7.26
CA MET A 79 4.48 14.31 7.46
C MET A 79 4.18 15.09 6.17
N TYR A 80 4.67 14.60 5.02
CA TYR A 80 4.34 15.17 3.73
C TYR A 80 2.85 15.07 3.42
N LEU A 81 2.24 13.92 3.68
CA LEU A 81 0.83 13.68 3.38
C LEU A 81 -0.11 14.40 4.36
N ILE A 82 0.23 14.45 5.65
CA ILE A 82 -0.48 15.28 6.63
C ILE A 82 -0.42 16.76 6.23
N SER A 83 0.76 17.25 5.87
CA SER A 83 0.93 18.64 5.44
C SER A 83 0.15 18.96 4.16
N ALA A 84 0.11 18.04 3.18
CA ALA A 84 -0.68 18.20 1.96
C ALA A 84 -2.17 18.27 2.27
N GLU A 85 -2.67 17.38 3.10
CA GLU A 85 -4.07 17.33 3.54
C GLU A 85 -4.45 18.60 4.32
N ALA A 86 -3.62 19.03 5.26
CA ALA A 86 -3.85 20.22 6.05
C ALA A 86 -3.94 21.48 5.18
N TYR A 87 -3.05 21.66 4.20
CA TYR A 87 -3.12 22.78 3.26
C TYR A 87 -4.36 22.74 2.36
N ALA A 88 -4.85 21.57 2.03
CA ALA A 88 -6.04 21.41 1.19
C ALA A 88 -7.34 21.67 1.95
N LEU A 89 -7.38 21.33 3.24
CA LEU A 89 -8.62 21.36 4.04
C LEU A 89 -8.71 22.50 5.04
N GLN A 90 -7.76 23.45 5.03
CA GLN A 90 -7.88 24.64 5.86
C GLN A 90 -9.01 25.54 5.35
N GLU A 91 -9.50 26.46 6.17
CA GLU A 91 -10.61 27.37 5.85
C GLU A 91 -10.43 28.08 4.50
N THR A 92 -9.22 28.56 4.22
CA THR A 92 -8.84 29.06 2.89
C THR A 92 -7.81 28.10 2.28
N PRO A 93 -8.21 27.16 1.41
CA PRO A 93 -7.32 26.13 0.88
C PRO A 93 -6.11 26.69 0.16
N ASN A 94 -4.92 26.22 0.51
CA ASN A 94 -3.68 26.55 -0.21
C ASN A 94 -3.28 25.40 -1.14
N MET A 95 -3.94 25.35 -2.29
CA MET A 95 -3.79 24.24 -3.25
C MET A 95 -2.38 24.15 -3.84
N THR A 96 -1.67 25.29 -3.97
CA THR A 96 -0.28 25.31 -4.43
C THR A 96 0.64 24.57 -3.47
N ARG A 97 0.55 24.85 -2.17
CA ARG A 97 1.34 24.16 -1.14
C ARG A 97 0.90 22.72 -0.96
N ALA A 98 -0.40 22.45 -0.99
CA ALA A 98 -0.94 21.10 -0.92
C ALA A 98 -0.41 20.20 -2.04
N SER A 99 -0.51 20.67 -3.29
CA SER A 99 0.01 19.97 -4.48
C SER A 99 1.52 19.76 -4.39
N LYS A 100 2.26 20.79 -3.94
CA LYS A 100 3.70 20.69 -3.78
C LYS A 100 4.09 19.59 -2.80
N ARG A 101 3.47 19.51 -1.61
CA ARG A 101 3.78 18.49 -0.60
C ARG A 101 3.50 17.08 -1.09
N LEU A 102 2.37 16.86 -1.76
CA LEU A 102 2.05 15.58 -2.36
C LEU A 102 3.06 15.20 -3.45
N ASN A 103 3.40 16.12 -4.33
CA ASN A 103 4.37 15.88 -5.40
C ASN A 103 5.80 15.68 -4.89
N ASP A 104 6.22 16.36 -3.82
CA ASP A 104 7.55 16.20 -3.21
C ASP A 104 7.77 14.75 -2.74
N LEU A 105 6.75 14.12 -2.15
CA LEU A 105 6.79 12.71 -1.81
C LEU A 105 6.80 11.84 -3.07
N ARG A 106 5.88 12.06 -3.99
CA ARG A 106 5.69 11.23 -5.18
C ARG A 106 6.92 11.21 -6.08
N LYS A 107 7.64 12.33 -6.21
CA LYS A 107 8.92 12.41 -6.93
C LYS A 107 10.00 11.49 -6.35
N LYS A 108 9.91 11.14 -5.07
CA LYS A 108 10.85 10.22 -4.40
C LYS A 108 10.39 8.76 -4.49
N ARG A 109 9.26 8.50 -5.13
CA ARG A 109 8.64 7.16 -5.23
C ARG A 109 8.44 6.72 -6.68
N ILE A 110 8.23 7.65 -7.58
CA ILE A 110 7.87 7.36 -8.97
C ILE A 110 8.94 7.99 -9.87
N ALA A 111 9.67 7.15 -10.59
CA ALA A 111 10.60 7.60 -11.60
C ALA A 111 9.82 8.34 -12.73
N ASN A 112 10.42 9.39 -13.27
CA ASN A 112 9.82 10.16 -14.36
C ASN A 112 8.42 10.73 -14.06
N LEU A 113 8.12 10.99 -12.77
CA LEU A 113 6.82 11.52 -12.37
C LEU A 113 6.52 12.84 -13.10
N ARG A 114 5.40 12.87 -13.82
CA ARG A 114 4.76 14.11 -14.21
C ARG A 114 3.97 14.66 -13.04
N THR A 115 4.38 15.80 -12.51
CA THR A 115 3.70 16.43 -11.38
C THR A 115 2.34 16.98 -11.78
N SER A 116 1.36 16.84 -10.90
CA SER A 116 0.02 17.42 -11.08
C SER A 116 -0.15 18.61 -10.15
N THR A 117 -0.80 19.64 -10.65
CA THR A 117 -1.28 20.76 -9.83
C THR A 117 -2.78 20.62 -9.68
N TYR A 118 -3.25 20.50 -8.43
CA TYR A 118 -4.66 20.39 -8.12
C TYR A 118 -5.22 21.79 -7.84
N THR A 119 -6.40 22.05 -8.35
CA THR A 119 -7.08 23.36 -8.21
C THR A 119 -8.17 23.35 -7.14
N ASN A 120 -8.62 22.18 -6.74
CA ASN A 120 -9.64 22.02 -5.70
C ASN A 120 -9.23 20.93 -4.69
N PRO A 121 -9.75 21.01 -3.44
CA PRO A 121 -9.44 20.04 -2.40
C PRO A 121 -9.88 18.62 -2.71
N GLU A 122 -11.00 18.43 -3.39
CA GLU A 122 -11.60 17.12 -3.65
C GLU A 122 -10.67 16.25 -4.51
N ASP A 123 -10.19 16.78 -5.61
CA ASP A 123 -9.27 16.08 -6.53
C ASP A 123 -7.94 15.75 -5.86
N LEU A 124 -7.40 16.71 -5.09
CA LEU A 124 -6.18 16.47 -4.33
C LEU A 124 -6.38 15.36 -3.29
N MET A 125 -7.48 15.40 -2.55
CA MET A 125 -7.79 14.39 -1.54
C MET A 125 -8.02 13.01 -2.15
N ALA A 126 -8.61 12.93 -3.34
CA ALA A 126 -8.76 11.67 -4.07
C ALA A 126 -7.41 11.02 -4.36
N GLU A 127 -6.44 11.80 -4.83
CA GLU A 127 -5.08 11.28 -5.08
C GLU A 127 -4.30 11.04 -3.78
N LEU A 128 -4.41 11.92 -2.80
CA LEU A 128 -3.77 11.76 -1.49
C LEU A 128 -4.20 10.47 -0.79
N ARG A 129 -5.48 10.12 -0.85
CA ARG A 129 -6.00 8.85 -0.29
C ARG A 129 -5.39 7.63 -0.96
N LYS A 130 -5.17 7.67 -2.28
CA LYS A 130 -4.45 6.63 -3.02
C LYS A 130 -2.97 6.60 -2.62
N GLU A 131 -2.34 7.76 -2.48
CA GLU A 131 -0.93 7.85 -2.08
C GLU A 131 -0.71 7.32 -0.66
N ARG A 132 -1.61 7.62 0.28
CA ARG A 132 -1.56 7.03 1.62
C ARG A 132 -1.68 5.51 1.59
N LEU A 133 -2.56 4.97 0.74
CA LEU A 133 -2.69 3.52 0.59
C LEU A 133 -1.42 2.90 -0.01
N ARG A 134 -0.82 3.52 -1.06
CA ARG A 134 0.45 3.07 -1.62
C ARG A 134 1.59 3.09 -0.61
N GLU A 135 1.71 4.18 0.15
CA GLU A 135 2.84 4.39 1.07
C GLU A 135 2.73 3.56 2.34
N PHE A 136 1.51 3.37 2.87
CA PHE A 136 1.27 2.75 4.18
C PHE A 136 0.62 1.36 4.11
N ILE A 137 0.69 0.70 2.95
CA ILE A 137 0.24 -0.68 2.85
C ILE A 137 1.02 -1.56 3.85
N GLY A 138 0.31 -2.35 4.64
CA GLY A 138 0.91 -3.20 5.68
C GLY A 138 1.31 -2.50 6.98
N ASP A 139 1.19 -1.16 7.08
CA ASP A 139 1.57 -0.40 8.28
C ASP A 139 0.42 -0.24 9.31
N GLY A 140 -0.73 -0.86 9.09
CA GLY A 140 -1.88 -0.76 10.00
C GLY A 140 -2.66 0.56 9.93
N MET A 141 -2.24 1.54 9.14
CA MET A 141 -2.81 2.89 9.10
C MET A 141 -4.18 2.98 8.41
N ARG A 142 -4.51 2.03 7.54
CA ARG A 142 -5.68 2.13 6.66
C ARG A 142 -7.00 2.28 7.37
N LEU A 143 -7.22 1.55 8.46
CA LEU A 143 -8.47 1.62 9.22
C LEU A 143 -8.68 3.00 9.84
N PHE A 144 -7.63 3.59 10.39
CA PHE A 144 -7.68 4.94 10.96
C PHE A 144 -7.97 5.99 9.89
N ASP A 145 -7.33 5.88 8.72
CA ASP A 145 -7.58 6.76 7.59
C ASP A 145 -9.05 6.69 7.12
N LEU A 146 -9.58 5.48 6.94
CA LEU A 146 -10.97 5.31 6.54
C LEU A 146 -11.95 5.90 7.56
N LYS A 147 -11.72 5.66 8.85
CA LYS A 147 -12.56 6.21 9.92
C LYS A 147 -12.56 7.74 9.92
N ARG A 148 -11.39 8.38 9.87
CA ARG A 148 -11.30 9.86 9.91
C ARG A 148 -11.86 10.54 8.66
N TRP A 149 -11.89 9.82 7.52
CA TRP A 149 -12.52 10.30 6.29
C TRP A 149 -14.00 9.94 6.16
N GLY A 150 -14.59 9.24 7.14
CA GLY A 150 -15.98 8.78 7.07
C GLY A 150 -16.23 7.74 5.98
N LEU A 151 -15.20 6.97 5.60
CA LEU A 151 -15.27 5.99 4.53
C LEU A 151 -15.41 4.56 5.09
N GLY A 152 -16.22 3.75 4.41
CA GLY A 152 -16.34 2.32 4.69
C GLY A 152 -15.19 1.50 4.09
N VAL A 153 -15.05 0.27 4.57
CA VAL A 153 -14.14 -0.72 3.99
C VAL A 153 -14.80 -1.34 2.76
N LYS A 154 -14.16 -1.18 1.59
CA LYS A 154 -14.52 -1.93 0.38
C LYS A 154 -13.46 -2.98 0.13
N ARG A 155 -13.88 -4.23 0.00
CA ARG A 155 -12.99 -5.32 -0.42
C ARG A 155 -12.80 -5.25 -1.92
N GLY A 156 -11.53 -5.31 -2.36
CA GLY A 156 -11.18 -5.28 -3.78
C GLY A 156 -11.26 -6.67 -4.42
N VAL A 157 -10.97 -6.72 -5.72
CA VAL A 157 -10.96 -7.95 -6.50
C VAL A 157 -9.69 -8.74 -6.19
N PRO A 158 -9.76 -10.05 -5.87
CA PRO A 158 -8.59 -10.88 -5.64
C PRO A 158 -7.72 -11.00 -6.90
N GLN A 159 -6.42 -11.25 -6.74
CA GLN A 159 -5.49 -11.42 -7.86
C GLN A 159 -5.88 -12.60 -8.75
N GLN A 160 -6.22 -13.72 -8.13
CA GLN A 160 -6.72 -14.92 -8.80
C GLN A 160 -7.83 -15.53 -7.92
N ARG A 161 -9.03 -15.63 -8.46
CA ARG A 161 -10.19 -16.09 -7.70
C ARG A 161 -10.03 -17.52 -7.19
N ASP A 162 -9.41 -18.38 -8.00
CA ASP A 162 -9.25 -19.80 -7.68
C ASP A 162 -8.18 -20.06 -6.61
N LEU A 163 -7.33 -19.06 -6.33
CA LEU A 163 -6.24 -19.14 -5.35
C LEU A 163 -6.50 -18.32 -4.08
N CYS A 164 -7.49 -17.45 -4.11
CA CYS A 164 -7.83 -16.58 -3.02
C CYS A 164 -9.24 -16.91 -2.54
N SER A 165 -9.37 -17.49 -1.36
CA SER A 165 -10.69 -17.58 -0.73
C SER A 165 -11.22 -16.16 -0.52
N THR A 166 -12.41 -15.87 -1.03
CA THR A 166 -13.15 -14.69 -0.64
C THR A 166 -13.72 -14.94 0.76
N PRO A 167 -13.32 -14.21 1.79
CA PRO A 167 -13.96 -14.34 3.08
C PRO A 167 -15.39 -13.83 2.97
N GLY A 168 -16.36 -14.72 3.19
CA GLY A 168 -17.75 -14.37 3.40
C GLY A 168 -18.47 -13.86 2.15
N SER A 169 -18.91 -14.77 1.30
CA SER A 169 -20.19 -14.66 0.60
C SER A 169 -21.29 -15.01 1.56
#